data_4f7d2ac1c07fef2f7e13f09a7e207322
#
_entry.id   4f7d2ac1c07fef2f7e13f09a7e207322
#
_cell.length_a   1.000
_cell.length_b   1.000
_cell.length_c   1.000
_cell.angle_alpha   90.00
_cell.angle_beta   90.00
_cell.angle_gamma   90.00
#
_symmetry.space_group_name_H-M   'P 1'
#
loop_
_entity.id
_entity.type
_entity.pdbx_description
1 polymer ?
#
loop_
_entity_poly.entity_id
_entity_poly.type
_entity_poly.pdbx_seq_one_letter_code
_entity_poly.pdbx_strand_id
1 'polypeptide(L)'
;HNIIFSEDYKKEFSEIFKDSNIPKDPTIYINISSKIDSKHAPKGSENWFVMINVPSQKNLISENQIKLIKELVIKNVYNKFEVNIENLIEFEQILTPNKLFKKTGSYLGSLYGNHQNSIYSIMKRKQNQDQKIKDLYYVGGTVHPGGGMPLALRSGVNTANKIINEIV
;
A
#
# COMPACT_ATOMS: atom_id res chain seq x y z
N HIS A 1 -11.12 -4.87 10.98
CA HIS A 1 -9.68 -4.70 10.76
C HIS A 1 -8.93 -5.51 11.81
N ASN A 2 -8.02 -6.37 11.37
CA ASN A 2 -7.17 -7.19 12.23
C ASN A 2 -5.72 -6.91 11.86
N ILE A 3 -4.82 -6.93 12.86
CA ILE A 3 -3.40 -6.74 12.63
C ILE A 3 -2.66 -7.81 13.43
N ILE A 4 -1.83 -8.59 12.75
CA ILE A 4 -0.86 -9.48 13.36
C ILE A 4 0.48 -8.76 13.27
N PHE A 5 1.00 -8.30 14.40
CA PHE A 5 2.28 -7.59 14.44
C PHE A 5 3.46 -8.55 14.29
N SER A 6 4.53 -8.08 13.66
CA SER A 6 5.84 -8.73 13.72
C SER A 6 6.35 -8.76 15.17
N GLU A 7 7.18 -9.73 15.50
CA GLU A 7 7.81 -9.83 16.83
C GLU A 7 8.81 -8.69 17.06
N ASP A 8 9.51 -8.25 15.99
CA ASP A 8 10.44 -7.12 16.02
C ASP A 8 10.13 -6.10 14.93
N TYR A 9 9.28 -5.14 15.26
CA TYR A 9 8.85 -4.09 14.35
C TYR A 9 9.99 -3.20 13.84
N LYS A 10 11.03 -2.97 14.65
CA LYS A 10 12.20 -2.19 14.23
C LYS A 10 13.03 -2.93 13.19
N LYS A 11 13.14 -4.23 13.34
CA LYS A 11 13.82 -5.11 12.38
C LYS A 11 13.05 -5.16 11.06
N GLU A 12 11.73 -5.34 11.10
CA GLU A 12 10.88 -5.28 9.91
C GLU A 12 11.13 -4.00 9.11
N PHE A 13 11.12 -2.84 9.78
CA PHE A 13 11.39 -1.56 9.13
C PHE A 13 12.81 -1.43 8.59
N SER A 14 13.81 -1.97 9.29
CA SER A 14 15.18 -1.99 8.80
C SER A 14 15.32 -2.84 7.53
N GLU A 15 14.71 -4.01 7.51
CA GLU A 15 14.70 -4.90 6.34
C GLU A 15 14.07 -4.21 5.11
N ILE A 16 12.94 -3.49 5.31
CA ILE A 16 12.25 -2.79 4.22
C ILE A 16 13.03 -1.56 3.73
N PHE A 17 13.43 -0.67 4.64
CA PHE A 17 13.90 0.66 4.27
C PHE A 17 15.40 0.80 4.14
N LYS A 18 16.20 -0.02 4.84
CA LYS A 18 17.66 -0.02 4.73
C LYS A 18 18.14 -1.08 3.76
N ASP A 19 17.64 -2.31 3.92
CA ASP A 19 18.15 -3.46 3.20
C ASP A 19 17.40 -3.69 1.89
N SER A 20 16.25 -3.00 1.69
CA SER A 20 15.35 -3.19 0.54
C SER A 20 14.94 -4.66 0.34
N ASN A 21 14.74 -5.36 1.44
CA ASN A 21 14.35 -6.77 1.45
C ASN A 21 12.89 -6.93 1.88
N ILE A 22 12.27 -8.02 1.44
CA ILE A 22 10.98 -8.45 1.97
C ILE A 22 11.22 -8.94 3.39
N PRO A 23 10.47 -8.43 4.40
CA PRO A 23 10.70 -8.81 5.79
C PRO A 23 10.43 -10.29 6.01
N LYS A 24 11.27 -10.91 6.85
CA LYS A 24 11.14 -12.34 7.22
C LYS A 24 9.97 -12.59 8.16
N ASP A 25 9.61 -11.59 8.94
CA ASP A 25 8.47 -11.59 9.86
C ASP A 25 7.68 -10.27 9.67
N PRO A 26 6.77 -10.22 8.66
CA PRO A 26 6.05 -9.00 8.37
C PRO A 26 4.84 -8.81 9.29
N THR A 27 4.54 -7.57 9.60
CA THR A 27 3.23 -7.19 10.10
C THR A 27 2.17 -7.44 9.03
N ILE A 28 1.13 -8.19 9.37
CA ILE A 28 0.05 -8.59 8.47
C ILE A 28 -1.22 -7.83 8.83
N TYR A 29 -1.75 -7.05 7.88
CA TYR A 29 -3.05 -6.42 8.00
C TYR A 29 -4.10 -7.23 7.26
N ILE A 30 -5.26 -7.46 7.91
CA ILE A 30 -6.38 -8.21 7.35
C ILE A 30 -7.66 -7.41 7.52
N ASN A 31 -8.35 -7.13 6.42
CA ASN A 31 -9.68 -6.56 6.42
C ASN A 31 -10.67 -7.55 5.81
N ILE A 32 -11.73 -7.86 6.55
CA ILE A 32 -12.81 -8.75 6.11
C ILE A 32 -14.08 -7.92 6.01
N SER A 33 -14.27 -7.26 4.86
CA SER A 33 -15.37 -6.30 4.69
C SER A 33 -16.75 -6.97 4.68
N SER A 34 -16.84 -8.24 4.31
CA SER A 34 -18.07 -9.04 4.37
C SER A 34 -18.62 -9.26 5.79
N LYS A 35 -17.78 -9.08 6.83
CA LYS A 35 -18.25 -9.08 8.23
C LYS A 35 -19.03 -7.80 8.60
N ILE A 36 -18.87 -6.73 7.83
CA ILE A 36 -19.58 -5.45 8.04
C ILE A 36 -20.80 -5.39 7.10
N ASP A 37 -20.60 -5.75 5.83
CA ASP A 37 -21.66 -5.81 4.82
C ASP A 37 -21.61 -7.16 4.10
N SER A 38 -22.62 -7.99 4.32
CA SER A 38 -22.73 -9.32 3.73
C SER A 38 -22.79 -9.33 2.21
N LYS A 39 -23.08 -8.18 1.57
CA LYS A 39 -23.08 -8.04 0.10
C LYS A 39 -21.68 -8.03 -0.50
N HIS A 40 -20.63 -7.91 0.30
CA HIS A 40 -19.24 -7.89 -0.16
C HIS A 40 -18.66 -9.29 -0.46
N ALA A 41 -19.43 -10.35 -0.23
CA ALA A 41 -19.06 -11.72 -0.62
C ALA A 41 -20.31 -12.54 -0.94
N PRO A 42 -20.19 -13.66 -1.70
CA PRO A 42 -21.27 -14.63 -1.86
C PRO A 42 -21.72 -15.19 -0.51
N LYS A 43 -22.97 -15.68 -0.47
CA LYS A 43 -23.51 -16.28 0.76
C LYS A 43 -22.65 -17.47 1.21
N GLY A 44 -22.20 -17.44 2.47
CA GLY A 44 -21.35 -18.50 3.06
C GLY A 44 -19.85 -18.30 2.81
N SER A 45 -19.47 -17.27 2.04
CA SER A 45 -18.07 -16.94 1.79
C SER A 45 -17.67 -15.60 2.43
N GLU A 46 -16.38 -15.30 2.44
CA GLU A 46 -15.82 -14.06 2.95
C GLU A 46 -14.84 -13.47 1.93
N ASN A 47 -14.75 -12.14 1.87
CA ASN A 47 -13.67 -11.49 1.15
C ASN A 47 -12.61 -11.00 2.12
N TRP A 48 -11.39 -11.40 1.91
CA TRP A 48 -10.24 -11.01 2.72
C TRP A 48 -9.31 -10.12 1.91
N PHE A 49 -9.10 -8.91 2.38
CA PHE A 49 -8.02 -8.05 1.91
C PHE A 49 -6.84 -8.22 2.86
N VAL A 50 -5.79 -8.89 2.39
CA VAL A 50 -4.59 -9.17 3.19
C VAL A 50 -3.42 -8.36 2.62
N MET A 51 -2.71 -7.66 3.49
CA MET A 51 -1.60 -6.81 3.10
C MET A 51 -0.41 -6.97 4.04
N ILE A 52 0.78 -6.99 3.47
CA ILE A 52 2.06 -6.83 4.17
C ILE A 52 2.82 -5.66 3.58
N ASN A 53 3.72 -5.07 4.37
CA ASN A 53 4.64 -4.07 3.86
C ASN A 53 5.81 -4.74 3.13
N VAL A 54 6.12 -4.23 1.94
CA VAL A 54 7.26 -4.67 1.14
C VAL A 54 7.99 -3.45 0.57
N PRO A 55 9.30 -3.54 0.29
CA PRO A 55 10.02 -2.43 -0.32
C PRO A 55 9.53 -2.17 -1.75
N SER A 56 9.60 -0.91 -2.19
CA SER A 56 9.49 -0.59 -3.61
C SER A 56 10.69 -1.17 -4.35
N GLN A 57 10.47 -1.93 -5.41
CA GLN A 57 11.55 -2.68 -6.06
C GLN A 57 11.60 -2.47 -7.57
N LYS A 58 12.82 -2.36 -8.12
CA LYS A 58 13.06 -2.45 -9.56
C LYS A 58 12.92 -3.87 -10.08
N ASN A 59 13.34 -4.84 -9.28
CA ASN A 59 13.36 -6.24 -9.66
C ASN A 59 12.01 -6.89 -9.47
N LEU A 60 11.69 -7.85 -10.33
CA LEU A 60 10.50 -8.68 -10.20
C LEU A 60 10.60 -9.53 -8.93
N ILE A 61 9.56 -9.53 -8.13
CA ILE A 61 9.40 -10.56 -7.11
C ILE A 61 9.12 -11.87 -7.86
N SER A 62 9.96 -12.86 -7.66
CA SER A 62 9.82 -14.16 -8.33
C SER A 62 8.59 -14.90 -7.82
N GLU A 63 8.07 -15.83 -8.61
CA GLU A 63 6.92 -16.66 -8.19
C GLU A 63 7.23 -17.47 -6.92
N ASN A 64 8.49 -17.95 -6.78
CA ASN A 64 8.93 -18.64 -5.57
C ASN A 64 8.89 -17.73 -4.33
N GLN A 65 9.30 -16.47 -4.46
CA GLN A 65 9.21 -15.51 -3.37
C GLN A 65 7.75 -15.20 -3.01
N ILE A 66 6.88 -15.06 -4.01
CA ILE A 66 5.45 -14.87 -3.78
C ILE A 66 4.86 -16.07 -3.03
N LYS A 67 5.22 -17.28 -3.42
CA LYS A 67 4.77 -18.51 -2.74
C LYS A 67 5.24 -18.55 -1.29
N LEU A 68 6.51 -18.29 -1.02
CA LEU A 68 7.05 -18.23 0.34
C LEU A 68 6.36 -17.18 1.22
N ILE A 69 6.07 -16.00 0.67
CA ILE A 69 5.32 -14.95 1.38
C ILE A 69 3.91 -15.41 1.70
N LYS A 70 3.23 -16.06 0.76
CA LYS A 70 1.89 -16.61 0.98
C LYS A 70 1.89 -17.66 2.09
N GLU A 71 2.81 -18.62 2.03
CA GLU A 71 2.96 -19.65 3.07
C GLU A 71 3.23 -19.03 4.45
N LEU A 72 4.07 -17.99 4.51
CA LEU A 72 4.34 -17.25 5.74
C LEU A 72 3.09 -16.58 6.29
N VAL A 73 2.30 -15.91 5.45
CA VAL A 73 1.04 -15.28 5.86
C VAL A 73 0.05 -16.32 6.38
N ILE A 74 -0.15 -17.42 5.66
CA ILE A 74 -1.04 -18.51 6.06
C ILE A 74 -0.62 -19.09 7.42
N LYS A 75 0.70 -19.33 7.60
CA LYS A 75 1.26 -19.83 8.86
C LYS A 75 1.01 -18.87 10.02
N ASN A 76 1.22 -17.57 9.82
CA ASN A 76 0.99 -16.57 10.87
C ASN A 76 -0.50 -16.46 11.23
N VAL A 77 -1.40 -16.56 10.25
CA VAL A 77 -2.84 -16.60 10.48
C VAL A 77 -3.21 -17.87 11.28
N TYR A 78 -2.67 -19.02 10.90
CA TYR A 78 -2.89 -20.26 11.63
C TYR A 78 -2.42 -20.17 13.08
N ASN A 79 -1.19 -19.70 13.30
CA ASN A 79 -0.62 -19.57 14.65
C ASN A 79 -1.43 -18.64 15.56
N LYS A 80 -2.08 -17.62 14.96
CA LYS A 80 -2.83 -16.61 15.73
C LYS A 80 -4.27 -16.97 15.97
N PHE A 81 -4.90 -17.62 15.01
CA PHE A 81 -6.35 -17.88 15.03
C PHE A 81 -6.71 -19.36 15.05
N GLU A 82 -5.73 -20.27 14.96
CA GLU A 82 -5.91 -21.73 14.88
C GLU A 82 -6.81 -22.18 13.71
N VAL A 83 -6.88 -21.36 12.66
CA VAL A 83 -7.67 -21.63 11.46
C VAL A 83 -6.75 -21.86 10.26
N ASN A 84 -6.88 -23.02 9.64
CA ASN A 84 -6.21 -23.30 8.37
C ASN A 84 -7.00 -22.68 7.21
N ILE A 85 -6.59 -21.48 6.78
CA ILE A 85 -7.25 -20.77 5.70
C ILE A 85 -6.88 -21.29 4.31
N GLU A 86 -5.80 -22.07 4.17
CA GLU A 86 -5.32 -22.53 2.87
C GLU A 86 -6.37 -23.33 2.10
N ASN A 87 -7.05 -24.24 2.80
CA ASN A 87 -8.10 -25.06 2.22
C ASN A 87 -9.43 -24.33 2.02
N LEU A 88 -9.54 -23.09 2.50
CA LEU A 88 -10.74 -22.25 2.39
C LEU A 88 -10.63 -21.21 1.27
N ILE A 89 -9.46 -21.11 0.62
CA ILE A 89 -9.24 -20.15 -0.46
C ILE A 89 -9.87 -20.68 -1.74
N GLU A 90 -10.99 -20.09 -2.15
CA GLU A 90 -11.66 -20.38 -3.41
C GLU A 90 -11.07 -19.57 -4.58
N PHE A 91 -10.66 -18.34 -4.31
CA PHE A 91 -10.07 -17.42 -5.28
C PHE A 91 -9.04 -16.52 -4.62
N GLU A 92 -7.93 -16.25 -5.32
CA GLU A 92 -6.94 -15.27 -4.86
C GLU A 92 -6.41 -14.41 -5.99
N GLN A 93 -6.10 -13.16 -5.65
CA GLN A 93 -5.38 -12.24 -6.52
C GLN A 93 -4.27 -11.56 -5.75
N ILE A 94 -3.04 -11.68 -6.24
CA ILE A 94 -1.87 -11.10 -5.59
C ILE A 94 -1.41 -9.88 -6.40
N LEU A 95 -1.34 -8.72 -5.72
CA LEU A 95 -0.81 -7.48 -6.26
C LEU A 95 0.59 -7.25 -5.69
N THR A 96 1.60 -7.35 -6.56
CA THR A 96 3.00 -7.05 -6.22
C THR A 96 3.36 -5.64 -6.63
N PRO A 97 4.48 -5.04 -6.13
CA PRO A 97 4.98 -3.75 -6.58
C PRO A 97 5.11 -3.66 -8.10
N ASN A 98 5.59 -4.72 -8.76
CA ASN A 98 5.68 -4.77 -10.22
C ASN A 98 4.34 -4.75 -10.95
N LYS A 99 3.36 -5.48 -10.43
CA LYS A 99 2.00 -5.44 -10.99
C LYS A 99 1.39 -4.05 -10.77
N LEU A 100 1.66 -3.42 -9.64
CA LEU A 100 1.22 -2.06 -9.35
C LEU A 100 1.86 -1.06 -10.32
N PHE A 101 3.18 -1.13 -10.51
CA PHE A 101 3.89 -0.31 -11.52
C PHE A 101 3.27 -0.45 -12.91
N LYS A 102 3.04 -1.69 -13.37
CA LYS A 102 2.43 -1.94 -14.69
C LYS A 102 1.02 -1.38 -14.83
N LYS A 103 0.23 -1.38 -13.74
CA LYS A 103 -1.16 -0.89 -13.75
C LYS A 103 -1.27 0.62 -13.64
N THR A 104 -0.36 1.28 -12.90
CA THR A 104 -0.52 2.69 -12.50
C THR A 104 0.62 3.59 -12.96
N GLY A 105 1.74 3.04 -13.44
CA GLY A 105 2.95 3.79 -13.74
C GLY A 105 3.68 4.33 -12.50
N SER A 106 3.28 3.93 -11.28
CA SER A 106 3.89 4.40 -10.04
C SER A 106 5.36 3.99 -9.95
N TYR A 107 6.23 4.94 -9.59
CA TYR A 107 7.66 4.70 -9.53
C TYR A 107 8.00 3.52 -8.61
N LEU A 108 8.68 2.51 -9.15
CA LEU A 108 9.04 1.25 -8.48
C LEU A 108 7.87 0.51 -7.82
N GLY A 109 6.64 0.73 -8.28
CA GLY A 109 5.46 0.14 -7.67
C GLY A 109 5.15 0.65 -6.27
N SER A 110 5.63 1.84 -5.92
CA SER A 110 5.31 2.48 -4.64
C SER A 110 3.86 2.95 -4.62
N LEU A 111 3.17 2.77 -3.50
CA LEU A 111 1.76 3.14 -3.39
C LEU A 111 1.55 4.66 -3.24
N TYR A 112 2.42 5.35 -2.50
CA TYR A 112 2.25 6.75 -2.11
C TYR A 112 3.45 7.67 -2.42
N GLY A 113 4.34 7.28 -3.31
CA GLY A 113 5.54 8.05 -3.63
C GLY A 113 6.62 7.94 -2.54
N ASN A 114 7.35 9.02 -2.28
CA ASN A 114 8.44 9.01 -1.30
C ASN A 114 7.94 8.70 0.12
N HIS A 115 8.73 7.91 0.87
CA HIS A 115 8.43 7.59 2.26
C HIS A 115 8.36 8.84 3.15
N GLN A 116 7.54 8.81 4.19
CA GLN A 116 7.29 9.93 5.10
C GLN A 116 7.92 9.71 6.48
N ASN A 117 9.01 8.97 6.56
CA ASN A 117 9.64 8.57 7.82
C ASN A 117 10.46 9.69 8.49
N SER A 118 10.47 10.89 7.91
CA SER A 118 11.11 12.06 8.53
C SER A 118 10.35 13.34 8.18
N ILE A 119 10.43 14.33 9.05
CA ILE A 119 9.89 15.67 8.85
C ILE A 119 10.45 16.28 7.54
N TYR A 120 11.70 16.00 7.22
CA TYR A 120 12.35 16.42 5.99
C TYR A 120 11.69 15.88 4.72
N SER A 121 11.26 14.62 4.74
CA SER A 121 10.60 14.00 3.57
C SER A 121 9.19 14.51 3.38
N ILE A 122 8.49 14.89 4.45
CA ILE A 122 7.18 15.55 4.39
C ILE A 122 7.31 16.94 3.76
N MET A 123 8.31 17.72 4.18
CA MET A 123 8.57 19.05 3.64
C MET A 123 9.01 19.03 2.17
N LYS A 124 9.70 17.99 1.72
CA LYS A 124 10.14 17.79 0.34
C LYS A 124 9.07 17.21 -0.58
N ARG A 125 7.86 16.95 -0.10
CA ARG A 125 6.78 16.48 -0.94
C ARG A 125 6.48 17.50 -2.04
N LYS A 126 6.33 17.02 -3.27
CA LYS A 126 6.03 17.87 -4.43
C LYS A 126 4.75 18.67 -4.15
N GLN A 127 4.86 19.98 -4.36
CA GLN A 127 3.72 20.90 -4.27
C GLN A 127 2.75 20.69 -5.44
N ASN A 128 1.52 21.16 -5.28
CA ASN A 128 0.49 21.03 -6.32
C ASN A 128 0.77 21.90 -7.56
N GLN A 129 1.62 22.92 -7.47
CA GLN A 129 2.05 23.74 -8.61
C GLN A 129 3.55 23.60 -8.81
N ASP A 130 3.99 23.52 -10.05
CA ASP A 130 5.41 23.55 -10.38
C ASP A 130 5.99 24.96 -10.16
N GLN A 131 7.18 25.02 -9.56
CA GLN A 131 7.84 26.31 -9.30
C GLN A 131 8.62 26.85 -10.50
N LYS A 132 8.90 26.01 -11.50
CA LYS A 132 9.75 26.34 -12.64
C LYS A 132 8.97 26.40 -13.95
N ILE A 133 7.92 25.59 -14.05
CA ILE A 133 7.10 25.50 -15.26
C ILE A 133 5.76 26.15 -14.97
N LYS A 134 5.51 27.26 -15.66
CA LYS A 134 4.26 28.01 -15.56
C LYS A 134 3.09 27.10 -15.98
N ASP A 135 1.98 27.23 -15.29
CA ASP A 135 0.72 26.53 -15.57
C ASP A 135 0.79 24.99 -15.50
N LEU A 136 1.85 24.44 -14.87
CA LEU A 136 1.97 23.01 -14.59
C LEU A 136 1.56 22.69 -13.16
N TYR A 137 0.55 21.83 -13.02
CA TYR A 137 -0.02 21.44 -11.74
C TYR A 137 0.03 19.93 -11.55
N TYR A 138 0.13 19.50 -10.28
CA TYR A 138 0.17 18.10 -9.88
C TYR A 138 -0.95 17.80 -8.91
N VAL A 139 -1.63 16.67 -9.11
CA VAL A 139 -2.76 16.20 -8.29
C VAL A 139 -2.59 14.72 -7.95
N GLY A 140 -3.00 14.35 -6.75
CA GLY A 140 -3.05 12.94 -6.35
C GLY A 140 -2.34 12.63 -5.04
N GLY A 141 -2.24 11.34 -4.72
CA GLY A 141 -1.69 10.85 -3.45
C GLY A 141 -0.16 10.94 -3.32
N THR A 142 0.57 11.17 -4.41
CA THR A 142 2.04 11.28 -4.41
C THR A 142 2.55 12.70 -4.19
N VAL A 143 1.66 13.69 -4.29
CA VAL A 143 1.95 15.12 -4.07
C VAL A 143 1.27 15.62 -2.81
N HIS A 144 1.42 16.90 -2.51
CA HIS A 144 0.78 17.51 -1.34
C HIS A 144 -0.75 17.47 -1.45
N PRO A 145 -1.52 17.19 -0.34
CA PRO A 145 -1.06 16.99 1.05
C PRO A 145 -0.59 15.56 1.37
N GLY A 146 -0.82 14.55 0.53
CA GLY A 146 -0.31 13.23 0.80
C GLY A 146 -1.11 12.05 0.26
N GLY A 147 -0.75 10.84 0.70
CA GLY A 147 -1.38 9.59 0.29
C GLY A 147 -2.68 9.27 1.01
N GLY A 148 -3.45 8.36 0.42
CA GLY A 148 -4.79 7.98 0.86
C GLY A 148 -5.91 8.73 0.13
N MET A 149 -7.06 8.10 -0.03
CA MET A 149 -8.19 8.66 -0.79
C MET A 149 -8.60 10.07 -0.34
N PRO A 150 -8.79 10.36 0.97
CA PRO A 150 -9.19 11.70 1.41
C PRO A 150 -8.17 12.77 1.05
N LEU A 151 -6.88 12.48 1.19
CA LEU A 151 -5.82 13.44 0.89
C LEU A 151 -5.61 13.62 -0.63
N ALA A 152 -5.78 12.56 -1.42
CA ALA A 152 -5.74 12.65 -2.88
C ALA A 152 -6.89 13.51 -3.42
N LEU A 153 -8.12 13.35 -2.89
CA LEU A 153 -9.26 14.22 -3.19
C LEU A 153 -8.98 15.68 -2.78
N ARG A 154 -8.45 15.88 -1.58
CA ARG A 154 -8.05 17.22 -1.10
C ARG A 154 -7.00 17.87 -2.00
N SER A 155 -6.05 17.08 -2.51
CA SER A 155 -5.08 17.54 -3.51
C SER A 155 -5.78 18.12 -4.75
N GLY A 156 -6.80 17.42 -5.26
CA GLY A 156 -7.61 17.91 -6.39
C GLY A 156 -8.31 19.23 -6.10
N VAL A 157 -9.03 19.31 -4.97
CA VAL A 157 -9.74 20.51 -4.55
C VAL A 157 -8.78 21.70 -4.37
N ASN A 158 -7.65 21.50 -3.69
CA ASN A 158 -6.67 22.58 -3.48
C ASN A 158 -6.10 23.08 -4.81
N THR A 159 -5.82 22.18 -5.74
CA THR A 159 -5.28 22.55 -7.06
C THR A 159 -6.32 23.30 -7.89
N ALA A 160 -7.57 22.82 -7.92
CA ALA A 160 -8.65 23.50 -8.63
C ALA A 160 -8.87 24.93 -8.11
N ASN A 161 -8.96 25.10 -6.79
CA ASN A 161 -9.12 26.41 -6.17
C ASN A 161 -7.96 27.37 -6.51
N LYS A 162 -6.74 26.82 -6.56
CA LYS A 162 -5.56 27.61 -6.93
C LYS A 162 -5.65 28.10 -8.37
N ILE A 163 -5.99 27.21 -9.30
CA ILE A 163 -6.16 27.57 -10.73
C ILE A 163 -7.27 28.62 -10.88
N ILE A 164 -8.41 28.47 -10.24
CA ILE A 164 -9.51 29.42 -10.32
C ILE A 164 -9.07 30.79 -9.82
N ASN A 165 -8.38 30.85 -8.68
CA ASN A 165 -7.90 32.12 -8.11
C ASN A 165 -6.79 32.81 -8.93
N GLU A 166 -6.10 32.08 -9.81
CA GLU A 166 -5.07 32.67 -10.71
C GLU A 166 -5.65 33.16 -12.04
N ILE A 167 -6.86 32.71 -12.41
CA ILE A 167 -7.54 33.09 -13.66
C ILE A 167 -8.50 34.27 -13.43
N VAL A 168 -9.01 34.44 -12.20
CA VAL A 168 -9.88 35.53 -11.79
C VAL A 168 -9.09 36.69 -11.26
#